data_64b110ac029eebf342ec945b97fdcdf3
#
_entry.id   64b110ac029eebf342ec945b97fdcdf3
#
_cell.length_a   1.000
_cell.length_b   1.000
_cell.length_c   1.000
_cell.angle_alpha   90.00
_cell.angle_beta   90.00
_cell.angle_gamma   90.00
#
_symmetry.space_group_name_H-M   'P 1'
#
loop_
_entity.id
_entity.type
_entity.pdbx_description
1 polymer ?
#
loop_
_entity_poly.entity_id
_entity_poly.type
_entity_poly.pdbx_seq_one_letter_code
_entity_poly.pdbx_strand_id
1 'polypeptide(L)'
;MHRIITVAIVALAAAFSLPAGAEVLIGAAGPVTGQLAWVGGQMERGAEMAVAEVNEAGGVLGQQVRLITVDDFCDPEQAMAAAQKLVADGVVFVVGHMCSESSIPASKVYEAAGILQISPSSTNPMLTEQGRANVFRVIGRDDAQGTVAGNYLADHWADKKIAILHDRTTYGKGLADETRKQLNQRGVTEAIYEAYDPGKTDYSSEIAALEATDIAVLYLGGRYDAAALMLRAAHDRGYALQLVSGDAMSTEEFGLIAGPAAEGTLFTFVPDPRRNPEAALVVEQFRSENFEPEGYTLLSYGAVQVWARAVEKAGSLEPQAVVASLRNNQFETVLGRIDFDDKGDLTTQSWVWYVWRSGAYVPAE
;
A
#
# COMPACT_ATOMS: atom_id res chain seq x y z
N MET A 1 67.95 -20.57 49.38
CA MET A 1 67.22 -19.37 48.95
C MET A 1 66.82 -19.55 47.48
N HIS A 2 65.59 -20.05 47.19
CA HIS A 2 65.10 -20.24 45.84
C HIS A 2 64.12 -19.06 45.50
N ARG A 3 64.45 -18.29 44.50
CA ARG A 3 63.60 -17.22 43.98
C ARG A 3 62.68 -17.81 42.89
N ILE A 4 61.38 -17.82 43.15
CA ILE A 4 60.36 -18.17 42.18
C ILE A 4 60.09 -16.92 41.38
N ILE A 5 60.29 -16.97 40.04
CA ILE A 5 59.92 -15.90 39.08
C ILE A 5 58.54 -16.25 38.53
N THR A 6 57.56 -15.48 38.92
CA THR A 6 56.17 -15.59 38.34
C THR A 6 56.10 -14.81 37.04
N VAL A 7 55.93 -15.49 35.91
CA VAL A 7 55.69 -14.87 34.60
C VAL A 7 54.20 -14.67 34.45
N ALA A 8 53.75 -13.42 34.40
CA ALA A 8 52.36 -13.06 34.08
C ALA A 8 52.20 -13.06 32.56
N ILE A 9 51.36 -13.94 32.02
CA ILE A 9 50.94 -13.95 30.62
C ILE A 9 49.76 -12.98 30.50
N VAL A 10 49.99 -11.83 29.87
CA VAL A 10 48.91 -10.87 29.47
C VAL A 10 48.35 -11.38 28.13
N ALA A 11 47.14 -11.96 28.16
CA ALA A 11 46.41 -12.31 26.96
C ALA A 11 45.83 -11.02 26.33
N LEU A 12 46.40 -10.57 25.23
CA LEU A 12 45.91 -9.47 24.41
C LEU A 12 44.71 -9.97 23.57
N ALA A 13 43.50 -9.68 23.99
CA ALA A 13 42.31 -9.92 23.18
C ALA A 13 42.33 -8.94 22.01
N ALA A 14 42.75 -9.39 20.84
CA ALA A 14 42.58 -8.66 19.59
C ALA A 14 41.09 -8.62 19.24
N ALA A 15 40.47 -7.48 19.47
CA ALA A 15 39.14 -7.22 18.90
C ALA A 15 39.29 -7.15 17.36
N PHE A 16 38.91 -8.21 16.69
CA PHE A 16 38.74 -8.20 15.24
C PHE A 16 37.54 -7.28 14.94
N SER A 17 37.81 -6.00 14.61
CA SER A 17 36.85 -5.16 13.92
C SER A 17 36.69 -5.76 12.53
N LEU A 18 35.57 -6.47 12.30
CA LEU A 18 35.16 -6.79 10.93
C LEU A 18 35.06 -5.48 10.16
N PRO A 19 35.56 -5.37 8.92
CA PRO A 19 35.33 -4.22 8.11
C PRO A 19 33.81 -4.02 8.01
N ALA A 20 33.33 -2.81 8.26
CA ALA A 20 31.93 -2.47 7.97
C ALA A 20 31.68 -2.86 6.53
N GLY A 21 30.90 -3.92 6.29
CA GLY A 21 30.50 -4.34 4.96
C GLY A 21 29.79 -3.17 4.27
N ALA A 22 29.84 -3.10 2.95
CA ALA A 22 29.08 -2.11 2.21
C ALA A 22 27.60 -2.24 2.58
N GLU A 23 26.93 -1.10 2.85
CA GLU A 23 25.50 -1.10 3.12
C GLU A 23 24.71 -1.52 1.87
N VAL A 24 23.64 -2.26 2.07
CA VAL A 24 22.67 -2.58 1.02
C VAL A 24 21.67 -1.44 0.94
N LEU A 25 21.64 -0.74 -0.19
CA LEU A 25 20.71 0.39 -0.39
C LEU A 25 19.38 -0.11 -0.95
N ILE A 26 18.28 0.29 -0.31
CA ILE A 26 16.92 0.07 -0.81
C ILE A 26 16.17 1.39 -0.88
N GLY A 27 15.17 1.47 -1.76
CA GLY A 27 14.33 2.66 -1.94
C GLY A 27 12.96 2.49 -1.32
N ALA A 28 12.38 3.60 -0.82
CA ALA A 28 10.94 3.77 -0.63
C ALA A 28 10.47 4.91 -1.54
N ALA A 29 9.40 4.71 -2.30
CA ALA A 29 8.91 5.72 -3.23
C ALA A 29 7.38 5.89 -3.13
N GLY A 30 6.94 7.12 -2.87
CA GLY A 30 5.53 7.47 -2.71
C GLY A 30 5.34 8.94 -2.38
N PRO A 31 4.10 9.40 -2.15
CA PRO A 31 3.77 10.80 -1.91
C PRO A 31 4.07 11.20 -0.46
N VAL A 32 5.34 11.44 -0.13
CA VAL A 32 5.74 11.79 1.25
C VAL A 32 5.53 13.26 1.59
N THR A 33 5.13 14.08 0.61
CA THR A 33 4.66 15.46 0.82
C THR A 33 3.34 15.72 0.07
N GLY A 34 2.71 16.89 0.34
CA GLY A 34 1.47 17.30 -0.32
C GLY A 34 0.20 16.67 0.27
N GLN A 35 -0.87 16.63 -0.52
CA GLN A 35 -2.21 16.19 -0.07
C GLN A 35 -2.27 14.72 0.37
N LEU A 36 -1.39 13.88 -0.15
CA LEU A 36 -1.35 12.44 0.16
C LEU A 36 -0.21 12.06 1.11
N ALA A 37 0.43 13.06 1.75
CA ALA A 37 1.55 12.84 2.66
C ALA A 37 1.22 11.86 3.81
N TRP A 38 -0.04 11.84 4.26
CA TRP A 38 -0.46 10.93 5.31
C TRP A 38 -0.30 9.46 4.92
N VAL A 39 -0.81 9.07 3.75
CA VAL A 39 -0.66 7.69 3.27
C VAL A 39 0.76 7.38 2.80
N GLY A 40 1.49 8.37 2.28
CA GLY A 40 2.92 8.27 2.01
C GLY A 40 3.72 8.01 3.29
N GLY A 41 3.36 8.70 4.38
CA GLY A 41 3.94 8.48 5.71
C GLY A 41 3.68 7.08 6.28
N GLN A 42 2.49 6.49 6.03
CA GLN A 42 2.22 5.09 6.38
C GLN A 42 3.20 4.14 5.69
N MET A 43 3.43 4.36 4.38
CA MET A 43 4.37 3.55 3.61
C MET A 43 5.81 3.70 4.11
N GLU A 44 6.27 4.94 4.27
CA GLU A 44 7.62 5.25 4.75
C GLU A 44 7.86 4.63 6.13
N ARG A 45 6.95 4.88 7.08
CA ARG A 45 7.06 4.39 8.45
C ARG A 45 7.08 2.87 8.55
N GLY A 46 6.28 2.18 7.71
CA GLY A 46 6.29 0.73 7.60
C GLY A 46 7.64 0.20 7.10
N ALA A 47 8.20 0.82 6.07
CA ALA A 47 9.50 0.45 5.51
C ALA A 47 10.65 0.72 6.48
N GLU A 48 10.67 1.87 7.18
CA GLU A 48 11.67 2.22 8.18
C GLU A 48 11.73 1.20 9.32
N MET A 49 10.57 0.84 9.89
CA MET A 49 10.47 -0.12 10.98
C MET A 49 10.97 -1.51 10.54
N ALA A 50 10.60 -1.95 9.33
CA ALA A 50 11.05 -3.23 8.79
C ALA A 50 12.58 -3.25 8.56
N VAL A 51 13.16 -2.14 8.07
CA VAL A 51 14.61 -2.00 7.91
C VAL A 51 15.31 -2.03 9.26
N ALA A 52 14.76 -1.38 10.28
CA ALA A 52 15.30 -1.42 11.64
C ALA A 52 15.34 -2.86 12.17
N GLU A 53 14.24 -3.63 12.05
CA GLU A 53 14.19 -5.03 12.48
C GLU A 53 15.21 -5.90 11.71
N VAL A 54 15.28 -5.75 10.38
CA VAL A 54 16.26 -6.47 9.56
C VAL A 54 17.68 -6.18 10.04
N ASN A 55 17.99 -4.93 10.36
CA ASN A 55 19.30 -4.52 10.83
C ASN A 55 19.63 -5.02 12.25
N GLU A 56 18.65 -5.04 13.15
CA GLU A 56 18.79 -5.64 14.48
C GLU A 56 19.06 -7.14 14.41
N ALA A 57 18.48 -7.83 13.41
CA ALA A 57 18.74 -9.24 13.13
C ALA A 57 20.10 -9.50 12.46
N GLY A 58 20.90 -8.46 12.16
CA GLY A 58 22.22 -8.56 11.54
C GLY A 58 22.29 -8.18 10.07
N GLY A 59 21.22 -7.58 9.52
CA GLY A 59 21.09 -7.18 8.12
C GLY A 59 20.76 -8.33 7.18
N VAL A 60 20.86 -8.12 5.89
CA VAL A 60 20.69 -9.15 4.86
C VAL A 60 22.06 -9.71 4.45
N LEU A 61 22.24 -11.02 4.49
CA LEU A 61 23.52 -11.69 4.23
C LEU A 61 24.69 -11.06 5.03
N GLY A 62 24.41 -10.61 6.27
CA GLY A 62 25.40 -9.98 7.15
C GLY A 62 25.74 -8.52 6.80
N GLN A 63 24.98 -7.88 5.91
CA GLN A 63 25.15 -6.49 5.50
C GLN A 63 23.98 -5.64 6.02
N GLN A 64 24.27 -4.47 6.59
CA GLN A 64 23.26 -3.54 7.04
C GLN A 64 22.50 -2.97 5.84
N VAL A 65 21.19 -2.74 6.02
CA VAL A 65 20.30 -2.17 5.01
C VAL A 65 20.10 -0.68 5.32
N ARG A 66 20.14 0.16 4.30
CA ARG A 66 19.83 1.59 4.40
C ARG A 66 18.71 1.97 3.45
N LEU A 67 17.66 2.58 4.00
CA LEU A 67 16.52 3.08 3.25
C LEU A 67 16.80 4.49 2.69
N ILE A 68 16.39 4.71 1.45
CA ILE A 68 16.36 6.02 0.79
C ILE A 68 14.93 6.31 0.38
N THR A 69 14.29 7.30 1.00
CA THR A 69 12.93 7.71 0.64
C THR A 69 12.95 8.79 -0.43
N VAL A 70 12.08 8.67 -1.43
CA VAL A 70 11.91 9.63 -2.53
C VAL A 70 10.42 9.95 -2.73
N ASP A 71 10.12 11.25 -2.82
CA ASP A 71 8.77 11.73 -3.12
C ASP A 71 8.46 11.60 -4.62
N ASP A 72 7.31 11.04 -4.94
CA ASP A 72 6.78 10.93 -6.30
C ASP A 72 5.45 11.69 -6.51
N PHE A 73 4.92 12.31 -5.45
CA PHE A 73 3.66 13.08 -5.45
C PHE A 73 2.46 12.32 -6.00
N CYS A 74 2.52 11.01 -6.16
CA CYS A 74 1.57 10.21 -6.97
C CYS A 74 1.41 10.75 -8.40
N ASP A 75 2.45 11.35 -8.95
CA ASP A 75 2.50 11.88 -10.31
C ASP A 75 3.37 10.97 -11.20
N PRO A 76 2.90 10.56 -12.39
CA PRO A 76 3.62 9.62 -13.24
C PRO A 76 4.97 10.15 -13.75
N GLU A 77 5.13 11.46 -13.97
CA GLU A 77 6.39 12.04 -14.43
C GLU A 77 7.40 12.13 -13.28
N GLN A 78 6.94 12.57 -12.09
CA GLN A 78 7.76 12.60 -10.90
C GLN A 78 8.17 11.20 -10.46
N ALA A 79 7.29 10.20 -10.60
CA ALA A 79 7.61 8.81 -10.31
C ALA A 79 8.73 8.25 -11.19
N MET A 80 8.75 8.59 -12.48
CA MET A 80 9.87 8.21 -13.35
C MET A 80 11.17 8.90 -12.93
N ALA A 81 11.13 10.17 -12.55
CA ALA A 81 12.29 10.90 -12.04
C ALA A 81 12.80 10.32 -10.71
N ALA A 82 11.89 10.00 -9.79
CA ALA A 82 12.19 9.31 -8.52
C ALA A 82 12.85 7.95 -8.77
N ALA A 83 12.31 7.17 -9.72
CA ALA A 83 12.89 5.88 -10.09
C ALA A 83 14.31 6.03 -10.67
N GLN A 84 14.54 6.99 -11.57
CA GLN A 84 15.87 7.29 -12.10
C GLN A 84 16.86 7.69 -11.01
N LYS A 85 16.42 8.48 -10.03
CA LYS A 85 17.23 8.85 -8.88
C LYS A 85 17.63 7.62 -8.06
N LEU A 86 16.69 6.75 -7.71
CA LEU A 86 16.96 5.53 -6.96
C LEU A 86 17.90 4.58 -7.71
N VAL A 87 17.77 4.48 -9.05
CA VAL A 87 18.72 3.75 -9.89
C VAL A 87 20.12 4.35 -9.79
N ALA A 88 20.23 5.68 -9.89
CA ALA A 88 21.53 6.38 -9.79
C ALA A 88 22.16 6.26 -8.39
N ASP A 89 21.35 6.19 -7.34
CA ASP A 89 21.79 5.98 -5.97
C ASP A 89 22.26 4.52 -5.71
N GLY A 90 21.98 3.59 -6.64
CA GLY A 90 22.44 2.21 -6.57
C GLY A 90 21.59 1.33 -5.67
N VAL A 91 20.29 1.60 -5.53
CA VAL A 91 19.39 0.71 -4.77
C VAL A 91 19.21 -0.62 -5.50
N VAL A 92 19.04 -1.70 -4.74
CA VAL A 92 18.80 -3.05 -5.28
C VAL A 92 17.33 -3.46 -5.25
N PHE A 93 16.54 -2.77 -4.45
CA PHE A 93 15.13 -3.04 -4.23
C PHE A 93 14.38 -1.74 -3.94
N VAL A 94 13.11 -1.66 -4.37
CA VAL A 94 12.21 -0.55 -4.06
C VAL A 94 10.90 -1.10 -3.47
N VAL A 95 10.58 -0.67 -2.24
CA VAL A 95 9.23 -0.76 -1.69
C VAL A 95 8.44 0.43 -2.21
N GLY A 96 7.42 0.17 -2.99
CA GLY A 96 6.68 1.24 -3.68
C GLY A 96 6.38 0.89 -5.14
N HIS A 97 5.94 1.83 -5.90
CA HIS A 97 5.42 3.13 -5.47
C HIS A 97 4.05 2.95 -4.78
N MET A 98 3.58 4.02 -4.12
CA MET A 98 2.28 3.98 -3.46
C MET A 98 1.13 3.94 -4.47
N CYS A 99 1.09 4.85 -5.41
CA CYS A 99 0.01 5.03 -6.36
C CYS A 99 0.21 4.21 -7.63
N SER A 100 -0.87 3.65 -8.21
CA SER A 100 -0.80 2.85 -9.45
C SER A 100 -0.26 3.65 -10.63
N GLU A 101 -0.64 4.92 -10.76
CA GLU A 101 -0.13 5.83 -11.78
C GLU A 101 1.36 6.15 -11.65
N SER A 102 1.93 5.94 -10.47
CA SER A 102 3.38 6.04 -10.21
C SER A 102 4.09 4.72 -10.43
N SER A 103 3.57 3.62 -9.85
CA SER A 103 4.17 2.28 -9.91
C SER A 103 4.35 1.77 -11.34
N ILE A 104 3.33 1.98 -12.18
CA ILE A 104 3.31 1.45 -13.55
C ILE A 104 4.40 2.05 -14.42
N PRO A 105 4.56 3.38 -14.55
CA PRO A 105 5.66 3.95 -15.33
C PRO A 105 7.04 3.73 -14.69
N ALA A 106 7.17 3.83 -13.36
CA ALA A 106 8.42 3.59 -12.64
C ALA A 106 8.94 2.16 -12.84
N SER A 107 8.05 1.17 -12.93
CA SER A 107 8.42 -0.24 -13.16
C SER A 107 9.25 -0.46 -14.42
N LYS A 108 9.08 0.38 -15.47
CA LYS A 108 9.90 0.33 -16.69
C LYS A 108 11.35 0.74 -16.43
N VAL A 109 11.52 1.75 -15.58
CA VAL A 109 12.86 2.25 -15.20
C VAL A 109 13.58 1.19 -14.38
N TYR A 110 12.89 0.59 -13.40
CA TYR A 110 13.45 -0.47 -12.57
C TYR A 110 13.76 -1.74 -13.36
N GLU A 111 12.89 -2.14 -14.30
CA GLU A 111 13.14 -3.30 -15.16
C GLU A 111 14.42 -3.11 -15.99
N ALA A 112 14.59 -1.95 -16.61
CA ALA A 112 15.77 -1.64 -17.41
C ALA A 112 17.08 -1.64 -16.59
N ALA A 113 16.99 -1.33 -15.30
CA ALA A 113 18.11 -1.31 -14.38
C ALA A 113 18.30 -2.62 -13.57
N GLY A 114 17.40 -3.60 -13.75
CA GLY A 114 17.43 -4.86 -13.00
C GLY A 114 17.08 -4.71 -11.52
N ILE A 115 16.34 -3.67 -11.12
CA ILE A 115 15.94 -3.41 -9.74
C ILE A 115 14.60 -4.07 -9.45
N LEU A 116 14.48 -4.75 -8.32
CA LEU A 116 13.24 -5.36 -7.84
C LEU A 116 12.28 -4.28 -7.30
N GLN A 117 11.01 -4.36 -7.66
CA GLN A 117 9.94 -3.52 -7.12
C GLN A 117 8.88 -4.39 -6.46
N ILE A 118 8.50 -4.04 -5.21
CA ILE A 118 7.33 -4.62 -4.53
C ILE A 118 6.43 -3.49 -4.07
N SER A 119 5.24 -3.36 -4.67
CA SER A 119 4.29 -2.34 -4.25
C SER A 119 3.44 -2.82 -3.07
N PRO A 120 3.31 -2.02 -2.00
CA PRO A 120 2.44 -2.32 -0.88
C PRO A 120 0.99 -1.89 -1.09
N SER A 121 0.67 -1.15 -2.16
CA SER A 121 -0.61 -0.44 -2.26
C SER A 121 -1.16 -0.28 -3.68
N SER A 122 -0.35 -0.42 -4.73
CA SER A 122 -0.82 -0.27 -6.11
C SER A 122 -1.65 -1.47 -6.55
N THR A 123 -2.95 -1.26 -6.70
CA THR A 123 -3.96 -2.30 -6.94
C THR A 123 -4.32 -2.50 -8.41
N ASN A 124 -4.01 -1.50 -9.28
CA ASN A 124 -4.36 -1.59 -10.69
C ASN A 124 -3.73 -2.82 -11.36
N PRO A 125 -4.52 -3.66 -12.08
CA PRO A 125 -4.02 -4.87 -12.75
C PRO A 125 -2.85 -4.62 -13.70
N MET A 126 -2.79 -3.45 -14.34
CA MET A 126 -1.73 -3.12 -15.31
C MET A 126 -0.32 -3.10 -14.71
N LEU A 127 -0.17 -3.05 -13.38
CA LEU A 127 1.15 -3.14 -12.75
C LEU A 127 1.85 -4.47 -13.09
N THR A 128 1.15 -5.57 -13.02
CA THR A 128 1.68 -6.93 -13.25
C THR A 128 1.33 -7.52 -14.61
N GLU A 129 0.25 -7.04 -15.27
CA GLU A 129 -0.12 -7.52 -16.62
C GLU A 129 0.88 -7.11 -17.72
N GLN A 130 1.84 -6.23 -17.43
CA GLN A 130 2.90 -5.87 -18.39
C GLN A 130 3.99 -6.94 -18.52
N GLY A 131 3.95 -8.01 -17.71
CA GLY A 131 4.87 -9.14 -17.81
C GLY A 131 6.30 -8.86 -17.34
N ARG A 132 6.51 -7.84 -16.50
CA ARG A 132 7.83 -7.54 -15.94
C ARG A 132 8.18 -8.52 -14.83
N ALA A 133 9.31 -9.20 -15.01
CA ALA A 133 9.72 -10.27 -14.09
C ALA A 133 10.09 -9.78 -12.69
N ASN A 134 10.46 -8.51 -12.54
CA ASN A 134 10.96 -7.88 -11.31
C ASN A 134 9.91 -7.06 -10.56
N VAL A 135 8.62 -7.20 -10.89
CA VAL A 135 7.53 -6.45 -10.30
C VAL A 135 6.61 -7.38 -9.51
N PHE A 136 6.33 -7.01 -8.27
CA PHE A 136 5.46 -7.74 -7.35
C PHE A 136 4.56 -6.77 -6.58
N ARG A 137 3.51 -7.30 -5.94
CA ARG A 137 2.69 -6.56 -4.97
C ARG A 137 2.29 -7.44 -3.79
N VAL A 138 2.15 -6.82 -2.62
CA VAL A 138 1.66 -7.49 -1.41
C VAL A 138 0.24 -7.06 -1.02
N ILE A 139 -0.51 -6.56 -1.99
CA ILE A 139 -1.93 -6.18 -1.90
C ILE A 139 -2.71 -6.86 -3.05
N GLY A 140 -4.03 -6.91 -2.92
CA GLY A 140 -4.89 -7.44 -3.98
C GLY A 140 -5.01 -6.52 -5.21
N ARG A 141 -5.81 -6.95 -6.18
CA ARG A 141 -6.02 -6.26 -7.47
C ARG A 141 -7.41 -5.63 -7.55
N ASP A 142 -7.51 -4.52 -8.31
CA ASP A 142 -8.77 -3.80 -8.54
C ASP A 142 -9.83 -4.65 -9.26
N ASP A 143 -9.46 -5.59 -10.12
CA ASP A 143 -10.41 -6.46 -10.81
C ASP A 143 -11.14 -7.40 -9.83
N ALA A 144 -10.43 -7.90 -8.80
CA ALA A 144 -11.04 -8.65 -7.71
C ALA A 144 -11.83 -7.72 -6.77
N GLN A 145 -11.30 -6.55 -6.44
CA GLN A 145 -11.94 -5.55 -5.58
C GLN A 145 -13.23 -5.01 -6.20
N GLY A 146 -13.18 -4.62 -7.48
CA GLY A 146 -14.35 -4.16 -8.23
C GLY A 146 -15.43 -5.24 -8.38
N THR A 147 -15.03 -6.53 -8.47
CA THR A 147 -15.97 -7.65 -8.43
C THR A 147 -16.73 -7.70 -7.10
N VAL A 148 -16.04 -7.54 -5.97
CA VAL A 148 -16.66 -7.50 -4.63
C VAL A 148 -17.60 -6.29 -4.52
N ALA A 149 -17.15 -5.11 -4.94
CA ALA A 149 -17.94 -3.88 -4.87
C ALA A 149 -19.17 -3.92 -5.79
N GLY A 150 -19.02 -4.35 -7.05
CA GLY A 150 -20.13 -4.47 -8.00
C GLY A 150 -21.19 -5.48 -7.59
N ASN A 151 -20.78 -6.62 -6.99
CA ASN A 151 -21.71 -7.57 -6.41
C ASN A 151 -22.51 -6.95 -5.26
N TYR A 152 -21.83 -6.28 -4.33
CA TYR A 152 -22.49 -5.62 -3.19
C TYR A 152 -23.53 -4.59 -3.65
N LEU A 153 -23.15 -3.73 -4.61
CA LEU A 153 -24.08 -2.74 -5.18
C LEU A 153 -25.30 -3.40 -5.84
N ALA A 154 -25.10 -4.49 -6.57
CA ALA A 154 -26.19 -5.24 -7.20
C ALA A 154 -27.09 -5.94 -6.16
N ASP A 155 -26.54 -6.45 -5.07
CA ASP A 155 -27.31 -7.20 -4.06
C ASP A 155 -28.12 -6.26 -3.14
N HIS A 156 -27.61 -5.04 -2.86
CA HIS A 156 -28.20 -4.16 -1.85
C HIS A 156 -28.85 -2.89 -2.42
N TRP A 157 -28.50 -2.48 -3.67
CA TRP A 157 -28.90 -1.18 -4.24
C TRP A 157 -29.53 -1.28 -5.63
N ALA A 158 -29.89 -2.49 -6.10
CA ALA A 158 -30.45 -2.68 -7.45
C ALA A 158 -31.76 -1.91 -7.72
N ASP A 159 -32.53 -1.60 -6.68
CA ASP A 159 -33.79 -0.85 -6.74
C ASP A 159 -33.61 0.67 -6.60
N LYS A 160 -32.37 1.14 -6.43
CA LYS A 160 -32.01 2.53 -6.23
C LYS A 160 -31.16 3.06 -7.39
N LYS A 161 -31.10 4.38 -7.50
CA LYS A 161 -30.20 5.04 -8.47
C LYS A 161 -28.77 5.05 -7.91
N ILE A 162 -27.86 4.47 -8.65
CA ILE A 162 -26.44 4.37 -8.34
C ILE A 162 -25.67 5.36 -9.20
N ALA A 163 -24.80 6.16 -8.61
CA ALA A 163 -23.77 6.90 -9.32
C ALA A 163 -22.41 6.23 -9.12
N ILE A 164 -21.60 6.21 -10.16
CA ILE A 164 -20.19 5.83 -10.10
C ILE A 164 -19.39 7.03 -10.58
N LEU A 165 -18.57 7.60 -9.69
CA LEU A 165 -17.66 8.70 -10.02
C LEU A 165 -16.22 8.26 -9.89
N HIS A 166 -15.31 8.88 -10.68
CA HIS A 166 -13.89 8.59 -10.61
C HIS A 166 -13.01 9.83 -10.81
N ASP A 167 -11.79 9.82 -10.25
CA ASP A 167 -10.83 10.92 -10.25
C ASP A 167 -9.94 11.00 -11.50
N ARG A 168 -10.18 10.20 -12.52
CA ARG A 168 -9.39 10.01 -13.74
C ARG A 168 -8.01 9.40 -13.54
N THR A 169 -7.55 9.14 -12.32
CA THR A 169 -6.28 8.46 -12.10
C THR A 169 -6.32 7.02 -12.61
N THR A 170 -5.15 6.42 -12.78
CA THR A 170 -5.06 5.00 -13.15
C THR A 170 -5.72 4.11 -12.10
N TYR A 171 -5.57 4.44 -10.81
CA TYR A 171 -6.25 3.74 -9.71
C TYR A 171 -7.75 3.98 -9.73
N GLY A 172 -8.21 5.23 -9.51
CA GLY A 172 -9.62 5.48 -9.25
C GLY A 172 -10.52 5.16 -10.44
N LYS A 173 -10.07 5.51 -11.68
CA LYS A 173 -10.79 5.12 -12.88
C LYS A 173 -10.78 3.61 -13.09
N GLY A 174 -9.65 2.94 -12.88
CA GLY A 174 -9.52 1.50 -13.03
C GLY A 174 -10.48 0.74 -12.11
N LEU A 175 -10.51 1.10 -10.83
CA LEU A 175 -11.41 0.51 -9.85
C LEU A 175 -12.89 0.78 -10.16
N ALA A 176 -13.23 2.02 -10.59
CA ALA A 176 -14.58 2.37 -11.01
C ALA A 176 -15.02 1.57 -12.24
N ASP A 177 -14.14 1.38 -13.23
CA ASP A 177 -14.41 0.58 -14.43
C ASP A 177 -14.72 -0.89 -14.08
N GLU A 178 -13.92 -1.51 -13.21
CA GLU A 178 -14.12 -2.92 -12.80
C GLU A 178 -15.39 -3.08 -11.94
N THR A 179 -15.68 -2.13 -11.05
CA THR A 179 -16.93 -2.12 -10.28
C THR A 179 -18.15 -1.98 -11.19
N ARG A 180 -18.13 -1.02 -12.13
CA ARG A 180 -19.15 -0.83 -13.14
C ARG A 180 -19.39 -2.07 -14.00
N LYS A 181 -18.32 -2.65 -14.48
CA LYS A 181 -18.35 -3.89 -15.27
C LYS A 181 -19.06 -5.03 -14.53
N GLN A 182 -18.72 -5.25 -13.25
CA GLN A 182 -19.36 -6.27 -12.44
C GLN A 182 -20.82 -5.94 -12.14
N LEU A 183 -21.14 -4.69 -11.80
CA LEU A 183 -22.51 -4.23 -11.58
C LEU A 183 -23.39 -4.52 -12.81
N ASN A 184 -22.89 -4.18 -14.00
CA ASN A 184 -23.61 -4.39 -15.26
C ASN A 184 -23.74 -5.89 -15.61
N GLN A 185 -22.74 -6.72 -15.29
CA GLN A 185 -22.83 -8.18 -15.43
C GLN A 185 -23.94 -8.79 -14.55
N ARG A 186 -24.22 -8.15 -13.39
CA ARG A 186 -25.33 -8.52 -12.50
C ARG A 186 -26.69 -7.97 -12.97
N GLY A 187 -26.75 -7.30 -14.12
CA GLY A 187 -27.97 -6.75 -14.71
C GLY A 187 -28.44 -5.43 -14.13
N VAL A 188 -27.62 -4.76 -13.33
CA VAL A 188 -27.89 -3.42 -12.77
C VAL A 188 -27.06 -2.40 -13.54
N THR A 189 -27.71 -1.30 -13.96
CA THR A 189 -27.04 -0.21 -14.67
C THR A 189 -27.01 1.03 -13.78
N GLU A 190 -25.85 1.65 -13.66
CA GLU A 190 -25.69 2.92 -12.99
C GLU A 190 -26.45 4.06 -13.70
N ALA A 191 -26.98 5.00 -12.93
CA ALA A 191 -27.65 6.18 -13.47
C ALA A 191 -26.65 7.24 -13.95
N ILE A 192 -25.46 7.29 -13.34
CA ILE A 192 -24.37 8.22 -13.66
C ILE A 192 -23.06 7.46 -13.63
N TYR A 193 -22.23 7.67 -14.68
CA TYR A 193 -20.81 7.30 -14.70
C TYR A 193 -20.02 8.49 -15.23
N GLU A 194 -19.33 9.20 -14.36
CA GLU A 194 -18.64 10.44 -14.70
C GLU A 194 -17.32 10.60 -13.95
N ALA A 195 -16.47 11.45 -14.50
CA ALA A 195 -15.24 11.86 -13.86
C ALA A 195 -15.44 13.14 -13.05
N TYR A 196 -14.76 13.23 -11.91
CA TYR A 196 -14.63 14.48 -11.15
C TYR A 196 -13.19 14.99 -11.18
N ASP A 197 -13.00 16.24 -10.75
CA ASP A 197 -11.69 16.86 -10.59
C ASP A 197 -11.21 16.65 -9.14
N PRO A 198 -10.15 15.86 -8.89
CA PRO A 198 -9.66 15.57 -7.53
C PRO A 198 -8.98 16.76 -6.85
N GLY A 199 -8.59 17.81 -7.59
CA GLY A 199 -7.90 18.97 -7.03
C GLY A 199 -8.82 20.03 -6.40
N LYS A 200 -10.14 19.79 -6.37
CA LYS A 200 -11.09 20.73 -5.78
C LYS A 200 -11.08 20.67 -4.25
N THR A 201 -11.39 21.82 -3.65
CA THR A 201 -11.65 21.96 -2.21
C THR A 201 -13.15 22.05 -1.88
N ASP A 202 -14.01 22.12 -2.90
CA ASP A 202 -15.46 22.19 -2.78
C ASP A 202 -16.13 21.35 -3.88
N TYR A 203 -16.96 20.40 -3.47
CA TYR A 203 -17.74 19.50 -4.33
C TYR A 203 -19.24 19.74 -4.26
N SER A 204 -19.68 20.91 -3.75
CA SER A 204 -21.10 21.24 -3.59
C SER A 204 -21.89 21.19 -4.89
N SER A 205 -21.27 21.48 -6.04
CA SER A 205 -21.89 21.40 -7.35
C SER A 205 -22.14 19.95 -7.82
N GLU A 206 -21.16 19.07 -7.59
CA GLU A 206 -21.28 17.64 -7.89
C GLU A 206 -22.37 17.01 -7.02
N ILE A 207 -22.36 17.30 -5.72
CA ILE A 207 -23.36 16.80 -4.79
C ILE A 207 -24.75 17.32 -5.11
N ALA A 208 -24.89 18.60 -5.49
CA ALA A 208 -26.18 19.15 -5.93
C ALA A 208 -26.72 18.44 -7.19
N ALA A 209 -25.86 18.06 -8.12
CA ALA A 209 -26.23 17.29 -9.32
C ALA A 209 -26.68 15.87 -8.98
N LEU A 210 -26.00 15.20 -8.03
CA LEU A 210 -26.41 13.87 -7.55
C LEU A 210 -27.76 13.94 -6.84
N GLU A 211 -27.98 14.94 -5.97
CA GLU A 211 -29.24 15.16 -5.27
C GLU A 211 -30.38 15.44 -6.25
N ALA A 212 -30.17 16.30 -7.24
CA ALA A 212 -31.19 16.64 -8.26
C ALA A 212 -31.57 15.43 -9.14
N THR A 213 -30.67 14.42 -9.22
CA THR A 213 -30.92 13.18 -9.95
C THR A 213 -31.47 12.08 -9.05
N ASP A 214 -31.65 12.35 -7.74
CA ASP A 214 -32.14 11.40 -6.73
C ASP A 214 -31.23 10.14 -6.63
N ILE A 215 -29.91 10.34 -6.58
CA ILE A 215 -28.94 9.27 -6.38
C ILE A 215 -28.98 8.84 -4.91
N ALA A 216 -29.15 7.54 -4.66
CA ALA A 216 -29.18 7.00 -3.29
C ALA A 216 -27.80 6.52 -2.82
N VAL A 217 -26.97 6.04 -3.74
CA VAL A 217 -25.63 5.54 -3.44
C VAL A 217 -24.61 6.04 -4.45
N LEU A 218 -23.49 6.51 -3.98
CA LEU A 218 -22.32 6.89 -4.75
C LEU A 218 -21.23 5.85 -4.55
N TYR A 219 -20.81 5.17 -5.61
CA TYR A 219 -19.52 4.48 -5.65
C TYR A 219 -18.46 5.47 -6.13
N LEU A 220 -17.42 5.66 -5.31
CA LEU A 220 -16.32 6.57 -5.63
C LEU A 220 -15.02 5.79 -5.90
N GLY A 221 -14.58 5.78 -7.16
CA GLY A 221 -13.23 5.40 -7.54
C GLY A 221 -12.30 6.60 -7.40
N GLY A 222 -11.62 6.70 -6.25
CA GLY A 222 -10.77 7.84 -5.95
C GLY A 222 -10.25 7.81 -4.51
N ARG A 223 -9.73 8.93 -4.07
CA ARG A 223 -9.00 9.05 -2.82
C ARG A 223 -9.85 9.62 -1.69
N TYR A 224 -9.37 9.39 -0.46
CA TYR A 224 -10.06 9.72 0.78
C TYR A 224 -10.39 11.21 0.95
N ASP A 225 -9.51 12.10 0.50
CA ASP A 225 -9.66 13.56 0.64
C ASP A 225 -10.88 14.10 -0.11
N ALA A 226 -11.00 13.77 -1.40
CA ALA A 226 -12.17 14.14 -2.21
C ALA A 226 -13.44 13.45 -1.70
N ALA A 227 -13.36 12.17 -1.31
CA ALA A 227 -14.47 11.41 -0.74
C ALA A 227 -15.02 12.08 0.53
N ALA A 228 -14.13 12.49 1.43
CA ALA A 228 -14.48 13.15 2.68
C ALA A 228 -15.16 14.52 2.44
N LEU A 229 -14.63 15.32 1.50
CA LEU A 229 -15.21 16.61 1.15
C LEU A 229 -16.59 16.46 0.47
N MET A 230 -16.77 15.45 -0.39
CA MET A 230 -18.07 15.14 -1.00
C MET A 230 -19.10 14.76 0.07
N LEU A 231 -18.73 13.91 1.03
CA LEU A 231 -19.64 13.55 2.13
C LEU A 231 -20.01 14.73 3.00
N ARG A 232 -19.05 15.59 3.33
CA ARG A 232 -19.38 16.84 4.06
C ARG A 232 -20.37 17.70 3.30
N ALA A 233 -20.15 17.90 1.99
CA ALA A 233 -21.06 18.66 1.16
C ALA A 233 -22.48 18.04 1.12
N ALA A 234 -22.61 16.73 1.09
CA ALA A 234 -23.89 16.03 1.18
C ALA A 234 -24.53 16.22 2.57
N HIS A 235 -23.76 16.01 3.63
CA HIS A 235 -24.21 16.17 5.03
C HIS A 235 -24.72 17.61 5.31
N ASP A 236 -23.97 18.63 4.88
CA ASP A 236 -24.32 20.05 5.10
C ASP A 236 -25.60 20.45 4.36
N ARG A 237 -25.96 19.72 3.31
CA ARG A 237 -27.23 19.87 2.57
C ARG A 237 -28.39 19.06 3.18
N GLY A 238 -28.11 18.19 4.15
CA GLY A 238 -29.08 17.22 4.66
C GLY A 238 -29.43 16.12 3.64
N TYR A 239 -28.58 15.91 2.65
CA TYR A 239 -28.77 14.90 1.61
C TYR A 239 -28.23 13.54 2.09
N ALA A 240 -29.14 12.57 2.22
CA ALA A 240 -28.82 11.21 2.67
C ALA A 240 -28.18 10.42 1.51
N LEU A 241 -26.86 10.54 1.33
CA LEU A 241 -26.07 9.85 0.32
C LEU A 241 -25.26 8.74 0.97
N GLN A 242 -25.47 7.50 0.55
CA GLN A 242 -24.57 6.40 0.93
C GLN A 242 -23.29 6.45 0.09
N LEU A 243 -22.13 6.55 0.74
CA LEU A 243 -20.84 6.40 0.07
C LEU A 243 -20.37 4.94 0.17
N VAL A 244 -19.94 4.40 -0.96
CA VAL A 244 -19.22 3.13 -1.11
C VAL A 244 -17.94 3.39 -1.89
N SER A 245 -16.80 2.84 -1.46
CA SER A 245 -15.52 3.09 -2.11
C SER A 245 -14.55 1.90 -1.95
N GLY A 246 -13.31 2.10 -2.38
CA GLY A 246 -12.21 1.14 -2.29
C GLY A 246 -11.28 1.39 -1.10
N ASP A 247 -10.12 0.77 -1.19
CA ASP A 247 -9.08 0.69 -0.17
C ASP A 247 -8.49 2.04 0.26
N ALA A 248 -8.56 3.07 -0.59
CA ALA A 248 -8.07 4.40 -0.26
C ALA A 248 -8.78 5.07 0.94
N MET A 249 -9.90 4.50 1.42
CA MET A 249 -10.63 4.99 2.61
C MET A 249 -10.05 4.46 3.93
N SER A 250 -9.00 3.66 3.90
CA SER A 250 -8.41 2.99 5.07
C SER A 250 -7.42 3.87 5.85
N THR A 251 -7.77 5.12 6.10
CA THR A 251 -6.93 6.09 6.81
C THR A 251 -7.75 6.97 7.77
N GLU A 252 -7.22 7.23 8.96
CA GLU A 252 -7.84 8.14 9.94
C GLU A 252 -8.10 9.54 9.35
N GLU A 253 -7.28 9.99 8.42
CA GLU A 253 -7.43 11.32 7.81
C GLU A 253 -8.77 11.47 7.08
N PHE A 254 -9.30 10.39 6.48
CA PHE A 254 -10.66 10.41 5.94
C PHE A 254 -11.70 10.80 7.01
N GLY A 255 -11.63 10.15 8.18
CA GLY A 255 -12.52 10.45 9.30
C GLY A 255 -12.33 11.87 9.84
N LEU A 256 -11.09 12.33 9.93
CA LEU A 256 -10.77 13.70 10.39
C LEU A 256 -11.35 14.77 9.46
N ILE A 257 -11.25 14.56 8.14
CA ILE A 257 -11.78 15.51 7.14
C ILE A 257 -13.30 15.43 7.06
N ALA A 258 -13.87 14.23 6.99
CA ALA A 258 -15.32 14.03 6.85
C ALA A 258 -16.09 14.36 8.13
N GLY A 259 -15.45 14.21 9.30
CA GLY A 259 -16.10 14.39 10.59
C GLY A 259 -17.33 13.47 10.75
N PRO A 260 -18.47 13.99 11.28
CA PRO A 260 -19.68 13.19 11.42
C PRO A 260 -20.23 12.60 10.12
N ALA A 261 -19.91 13.20 8.98
CA ALA A 261 -20.35 12.71 7.68
C ALA A 261 -19.70 11.38 7.27
N ALA A 262 -18.60 10.97 7.90
CA ALA A 262 -17.96 9.67 7.66
C ALA A 262 -18.84 8.49 8.09
N GLU A 263 -19.75 8.70 9.02
CA GLU A 263 -20.56 7.62 9.62
C GLU A 263 -21.32 6.83 8.56
N GLY A 264 -21.20 5.51 8.60
CA GLY A 264 -21.83 4.60 7.64
C GLY A 264 -21.14 4.46 6.28
N THR A 265 -20.05 5.16 6.01
CA THR A 265 -19.27 4.96 4.79
C THR A 265 -18.77 3.54 4.71
N LEU A 266 -19.03 2.87 3.59
CA LEU A 266 -18.58 1.50 3.31
C LEU A 266 -17.38 1.53 2.35
N PHE A 267 -16.41 0.68 2.59
CA PHE A 267 -15.30 0.50 1.67
C PHE A 267 -14.69 -0.90 1.76
N THR A 268 -14.00 -1.31 0.71
CA THR A 268 -13.28 -2.58 0.69
C THR A 268 -11.79 -2.35 0.99
N PHE A 269 -11.23 -3.20 1.84
CA PHE A 269 -9.80 -3.26 2.10
C PHE A 269 -9.36 -4.71 2.30
N VAL A 270 -8.07 -4.98 2.36
CA VAL A 270 -7.55 -6.31 2.74
C VAL A 270 -7.94 -6.62 4.21
N PRO A 271 -7.99 -7.89 4.62
CA PRO A 271 -8.11 -8.24 6.04
C PRO A 271 -7.06 -7.49 6.85
N ASP A 272 -7.48 -6.81 7.91
CA ASP A 272 -6.63 -5.92 8.72
C ASP A 272 -5.39 -6.67 9.27
N PRO A 273 -4.17 -6.36 8.77
CA PRO A 273 -2.97 -7.07 9.20
C PRO A 273 -2.66 -6.94 10.69
N ARG A 274 -3.19 -5.88 11.37
CA ARG A 274 -3.03 -5.70 12.83
C ARG A 274 -3.68 -6.81 13.64
N ARG A 275 -4.61 -7.55 13.04
CA ARG A 275 -5.30 -8.70 13.65
C ARG A 275 -4.59 -10.03 13.41
N ASN A 276 -3.54 -10.03 12.59
CA ASN A 276 -2.75 -11.21 12.36
C ASN A 276 -1.87 -11.48 13.59
N PRO A 277 -1.89 -12.69 14.17
CA PRO A 277 -1.00 -13.05 15.27
C PRO A 277 0.49 -12.82 14.96
N GLU A 278 0.90 -13.00 13.71
CA GLU A 278 2.28 -12.78 13.26
C GLU A 278 2.71 -11.31 13.30
N ALA A 279 1.74 -10.39 13.29
CA ALA A 279 2.01 -8.95 13.39
C ALA A 279 2.01 -8.42 14.83
N ALA A 280 1.60 -9.21 15.82
CA ALA A 280 1.29 -8.71 17.17
C ALA A 280 2.44 -7.92 17.81
N LEU A 281 3.68 -8.43 17.73
CA LEU A 281 4.86 -7.76 18.30
C LEU A 281 5.21 -6.46 17.55
N VAL A 282 5.11 -6.48 16.22
CA VAL A 282 5.38 -5.32 15.39
C VAL A 282 4.34 -4.22 15.65
N VAL A 283 3.07 -4.59 15.77
CA VAL A 283 2.00 -3.64 16.13
C VAL A 283 2.24 -3.02 17.50
N GLU A 284 2.66 -3.81 18.50
CA GLU A 284 3.02 -3.30 19.83
C GLU A 284 4.20 -2.33 19.76
N GLN A 285 5.21 -2.62 18.94
CA GLN A 285 6.36 -1.74 18.74
C GLN A 285 5.94 -0.41 18.14
N PHE A 286 5.14 -0.38 17.07
CA PHE A 286 4.60 0.86 16.51
C PHE A 286 3.82 1.68 17.54
N ARG A 287 2.95 1.01 18.32
CA ARG A 287 2.17 1.69 19.36
C ARG A 287 3.03 2.23 20.48
N SER A 288 4.14 1.58 20.82
CA SER A 288 5.10 2.09 21.81
C SER A 288 5.77 3.40 21.38
N GLU A 289 5.82 3.65 20.07
CA GLU A 289 6.30 4.89 19.46
C GLU A 289 5.18 5.91 19.18
N ASN A 290 3.97 5.68 19.76
CA ASN A 290 2.76 6.48 19.56
C ASN A 290 2.30 6.55 18.10
N PHE A 291 2.49 5.48 17.34
CA PHE A 291 2.03 5.34 15.98
C PHE A 291 1.08 4.14 15.84
N GLU A 292 -0.15 4.38 15.37
CA GLU A 292 -1.07 3.28 15.01
C GLU A 292 -0.76 2.80 13.58
N PRO A 293 -0.34 1.54 13.37
CA PRO A 293 0.05 1.05 12.05
C PRO A 293 -1.17 0.68 11.19
N GLU A 294 -1.98 1.68 10.86
CA GLU A 294 -3.16 1.54 10.03
C GLU A 294 -2.85 1.48 8.53
N GLY A 295 -3.87 1.24 7.72
CA GLY A 295 -3.82 1.32 6.27
C GLY A 295 -2.69 0.50 5.68
N TYR A 296 -1.80 1.16 4.96
CA TYR A 296 -0.72 0.51 4.21
C TYR A 296 0.57 0.30 5.01
N THR A 297 0.63 0.70 6.29
CA THR A 297 1.84 0.61 7.11
C THR A 297 2.40 -0.81 7.17
N LEU A 298 1.56 -1.78 7.58
CA LEU A 298 2.01 -3.17 7.69
C LEU A 298 2.18 -3.85 6.32
N LEU A 299 1.52 -3.36 5.27
CA LEU A 299 1.76 -3.82 3.90
C LEU A 299 3.16 -3.41 3.44
N SER A 300 3.57 -2.17 3.71
CA SER A 300 4.92 -1.68 3.41
C SER A 300 5.98 -2.42 4.22
N TYR A 301 5.74 -2.61 5.51
CA TYR A 301 6.58 -3.45 6.36
C TYR A 301 6.75 -4.86 5.78
N GLY A 302 5.63 -5.52 5.42
CA GLY A 302 5.62 -6.87 4.84
C GLY A 302 6.34 -6.95 3.49
N ALA A 303 6.30 -5.89 2.67
CA ALA A 303 7.03 -5.83 1.41
C ALA A 303 8.55 -5.85 1.62
N VAL A 304 9.07 -5.11 2.61
CA VAL A 304 10.50 -5.16 2.99
C VAL A 304 10.84 -6.51 3.61
N GLN A 305 9.98 -7.02 4.49
CA GLN A 305 10.19 -8.29 5.17
C GLN A 305 10.25 -9.48 4.18
N VAL A 306 9.37 -9.53 3.20
CA VAL A 306 9.38 -10.59 2.19
C VAL A 306 10.61 -10.50 1.28
N TRP A 307 11.02 -9.26 0.91
CA TRP A 307 12.26 -9.06 0.17
C TRP A 307 13.48 -9.58 0.95
N ALA A 308 13.64 -9.18 2.20
CA ALA A 308 14.77 -9.61 3.03
C ALA A 308 14.83 -11.14 3.16
N ARG A 309 13.70 -11.79 3.42
CA ARG A 309 13.60 -13.25 3.48
C ARG A 309 13.88 -13.93 2.15
N ALA A 310 13.50 -13.31 1.04
CA ALA A 310 13.79 -13.82 -0.30
C ALA A 310 15.28 -13.74 -0.62
N VAL A 311 15.96 -12.67 -0.20
CA VAL A 311 17.42 -12.50 -0.28
C VAL A 311 18.16 -13.60 0.53
N GLU A 312 17.76 -13.78 1.79
CA GLU A 312 18.33 -14.81 2.65
C GLU A 312 18.17 -16.23 2.07
N LYS A 313 16.97 -16.54 1.56
CA LYS A 313 16.68 -17.82 0.91
C LYS A 313 17.45 -18.02 -0.38
N ALA A 314 17.65 -16.96 -1.16
CA ALA A 314 18.46 -16.97 -2.38
C ALA A 314 19.96 -17.06 -2.09
N GLY A 315 20.41 -16.63 -0.90
CA GLY A 315 21.82 -16.47 -0.57
C GLY A 315 22.53 -15.44 -1.44
N SER A 316 21.78 -14.49 -2.01
CA SER A 316 22.27 -13.55 -3.03
C SER A 316 21.41 -12.29 -3.10
N LEU A 317 22.05 -11.15 -3.40
CA LEU A 317 21.38 -9.89 -3.76
C LEU A 317 21.12 -9.76 -5.26
N GLU A 318 21.60 -10.72 -6.07
CA GLU A 318 21.38 -10.70 -7.51
C GLU A 318 19.87 -10.73 -7.84
N PRO A 319 19.35 -9.77 -8.62
CA PRO A 319 17.92 -9.61 -8.85
C PRO A 319 17.21 -10.87 -9.34
N GLN A 320 17.85 -11.60 -10.27
CA GLN A 320 17.27 -12.83 -10.83
C GLN A 320 17.14 -13.94 -9.78
N ALA A 321 18.11 -14.05 -8.86
CA ALA A 321 18.08 -15.03 -7.77
C ALA A 321 16.96 -14.69 -6.76
N VAL A 322 16.80 -13.40 -6.42
CA VAL A 322 15.75 -12.93 -5.52
C VAL A 322 14.37 -13.11 -6.14
N VAL A 323 14.19 -12.76 -7.43
CA VAL A 323 12.95 -13.01 -8.17
C VAL A 323 12.60 -14.50 -8.21
N ALA A 324 13.58 -15.37 -8.48
CA ALA A 324 13.36 -16.81 -8.45
C ALA A 324 12.98 -17.30 -7.04
N SER A 325 13.58 -16.72 -6.00
CA SER A 325 13.22 -17.02 -4.61
C SER A 325 11.78 -16.61 -4.30
N LEU A 326 11.37 -15.39 -4.70
CA LEU A 326 10.00 -14.89 -4.50
C LEU A 326 8.95 -15.78 -5.18
N ARG A 327 9.21 -16.24 -6.40
CA ARG A 327 8.26 -17.05 -7.18
C ARG A 327 8.15 -18.49 -6.73
N ASN A 328 9.22 -19.06 -6.17
CA ASN A 328 9.28 -20.49 -5.87
C ASN A 328 9.08 -20.82 -4.38
N ASN A 329 8.87 -19.84 -3.54
CA ASN A 329 8.75 -20.05 -2.10
C ASN A 329 7.53 -19.34 -1.51
N GLN A 330 7.16 -19.80 -0.32
CA GLN A 330 6.21 -19.14 0.56
C GLN A 330 6.97 -18.47 1.69
N PHE A 331 6.42 -17.35 2.18
CA PHE A 331 7.05 -16.52 3.20
C PHE A 331 6.06 -16.23 4.33
N GLU A 332 6.46 -16.54 5.54
CA GLU A 332 5.74 -16.08 6.74
C GLU A 332 6.08 -14.60 6.93
N THR A 333 5.09 -13.74 7.10
CA THR A 333 5.26 -12.30 7.25
C THR A 333 4.25 -11.73 8.24
N VAL A 334 4.34 -10.45 8.57
CA VAL A 334 3.29 -9.75 9.33
C VAL A 334 1.93 -9.78 8.62
N LEU A 335 1.93 -10.03 7.31
CA LEU A 335 0.71 -10.20 6.50
C LEU A 335 0.16 -11.64 6.57
N GLY A 336 0.80 -12.52 7.32
CA GLY A 336 0.61 -13.95 7.32
C GLY A 336 1.49 -14.64 6.27
N ARG A 337 1.07 -15.82 5.86
CA ARG A 337 1.77 -16.59 4.84
C ARG A 337 1.40 -16.11 3.45
N ILE A 338 2.39 -15.63 2.71
CA ILE A 338 2.22 -15.12 1.35
C ILE A 338 3.11 -15.84 0.35
N ASP A 339 2.65 -15.91 -0.88
CA ASP A 339 3.37 -16.37 -2.07
C ASP A 339 2.84 -15.63 -3.31
N PHE A 340 3.60 -15.72 -4.41
CA PHE A 340 3.35 -14.96 -5.62
C PHE A 340 3.10 -15.88 -6.81
N ASP A 341 2.21 -15.44 -7.69
CA ASP A 341 1.99 -16.09 -8.98
C ASP A 341 3.09 -15.69 -10.00
N ASP A 342 2.96 -16.22 -11.23
CA ASP A 342 3.92 -15.94 -12.31
C ASP A 342 3.97 -14.46 -12.74
N LYS A 343 2.93 -13.69 -12.43
CA LYS A 343 2.87 -12.25 -12.73
C LYS A 343 3.47 -11.38 -11.64
N GLY A 344 3.60 -11.90 -10.41
CA GLY A 344 4.03 -11.18 -9.22
C GLY A 344 2.87 -10.68 -8.35
N ASP A 345 1.66 -11.17 -8.57
CA ASP A 345 0.50 -10.96 -7.70
C ASP A 345 0.47 -12.00 -6.58
N LEU A 346 -0.17 -11.67 -5.45
CA LEU A 346 -0.43 -12.65 -4.41
C LEU A 346 -1.33 -13.76 -4.96
N THR A 347 -0.99 -15.03 -4.69
CA THR A 347 -1.83 -16.18 -5.07
C THR A 347 -3.16 -16.22 -4.31
N THR A 348 -3.18 -15.65 -3.09
CA THR A 348 -4.39 -15.48 -2.29
C THR A 348 -4.67 -14.01 -2.12
N GLN A 349 -5.80 -13.56 -2.66
CA GLN A 349 -6.26 -12.19 -2.55
C GLN A 349 -7.60 -12.19 -1.83
N SER A 350 -7.76 -11.30 -0.84
CA SER A 350 -9.00 -11.16 -0.09
C SER A 350 -9.35 -9.70 0.04
N TRP A 351 -10.59 -9.36 -0.33
CA TRP A 351 -11.18 -8.05 -0.11
C TRP A 351 -12.36 -8.21 0.83
N VAL A 352 -12.33 -7.50 1.96
CA VAL A 352 -13.37 -7.52 2.98
C VAL A 352 -13.96 -6.13 3.17
N TRP A 353 -15.18 -6.09 3.67
CA TRP A 353 -15.88 -4.84 3.89
C TRP A 353 -15.54 -4.22 5.24
N TYR A 354 -15.36 -2.91 5.21
CA TYR A 354 -15.25 -2.05 6.39
C TYR A 354 -16.32 -0.99 6.37
N VAL A 355 -16.65 -0.49 7.55
CA VAL A 355 -17.59 0.60 7.74
C VAL A 355 -16.99 1.60 8.72
N TRP A 356 -17.13 2.88 8.41
CA TRP A 356 -16.80 3.95 9.34
C TRP A 356 -17.88 4.07 10.40
N ARG A 357 -17.49 3.95 11.69
CA ARG A 357 -18.37 4.07 12.87
C ARG A 357 -17.64 4.76 14.01
N SER A 358 -18.27 5.79 14.56
CA SER A 358 -17.75 6.50 15.75
C SER A 358 -16.30 7.00 15.60
N GLY A 359 -15.94 7.48 14.40
CA GLY A 359 -14.63 8.06 14.10
C GLY A 359 -13.51 7.07 13.77
N ALA A 360 -13.82 5.78 13.63
CA ALA A 360 -12.88 4.75 13.19
C ALA A 360 -13.51 3.80 12.17
N TYR A 361 -12.70 3.13 11.37
CA TYR A 361 -13.23 2.05 10.53
C TYR A 361 -13.11 0.70 11.22
N VAL A 362 -14.16 -0.10 11.10
CA VAL A 362 -14.26 -1.44 11.67
C VAL A 362 -14.75 -2.41 10.59
N PRO A 363 -14.49 -3.71 10.70
CA PRO A 363 -15.07 -4.69 9.77
C PRO A 363 -16.60 -4.54 9.74
N ALA A 364 -17.16 -4.50 8.53
CA ALA A 364 -18.60 -4.57 8.33
C ALA A 364 -19.03 -6.06 8.48
N GLU A 365 -20.09 -6.29 9.29
CA GLU A 365 -20.67 -7.62 9.51
C GLU A 365 -21.45 -8.10 8.28
#